data_4f5a7a6921a3cebb807b3c6975e39f83
#
_entry.id   4f5a7a6921a3cebb807b3c6975e39f83
#
_cell.length_a   1.000
_cell.length_b   1.000
_cell.length_c   1.000
_cell.angle_alpha   90.00
_cell.angle_beta   90.00
_cell.angle_gamma   90.00
#
_symmetry.space_group_name_H-M   'P 1'
#
loop_
_entity.id
_entity.type
_entity.pdbx_description
1 polymer ?
#
loop_
_entity_poly.entity_id
_entity_poly.type
_entity_poly.pdbx_seq_one_letter_code
_entity_poly.pdbx_strand_id
1 'polypeptide(L)'
;HVEFFKYMIDLLRENGGENIKVFGGGGGVIVPTEIKELHDYGVTRIYSPEDGAVLGLQGMINDLVQRCDEDLSGAVPKGADTVVAALKSGDRRALARIITGLENGAYGDDVKAALIEAAKGLKVPALGITGTGGAGKSSLTDELVRRFRLDQDDKLKLAIISIDPSRKRTGGALLG
;
A
#
# COMPACT_ATOMS: atom_id res chain seq x y z
N HIS A 1 -3.09 -26.43 -0.35
CA HIS A 1 -2.27 -25.22 -0.27
C HIS A 1 -1.63 -24.87 -1.62
N VAL A 2 -1.19 -25.83 -2.42
CA VAL A 2 -0.60 -25.58 -3.75
C VAL A 2 -1.57 -24.81 -4.62
N GLU A 3 -2.80 -25.30 -4.79
CA GLU A 3 -3.86 -24.63 -5.56
C GLU A 3 -4.17 -23.22 -5.06
N PHE A 4 -4.14 -23.03 -3.73
CA PHE A 4 -4.40 -21.72 -3.13
C PHE A 4 -3.34 -20.68 -3.53
N PHE A 5 -2.06 -21.05 -3.44
CA PHE A 5 -0.97 -20.15 -3.85
C PHE A 5 -0.99 -19.86 -5.34
N LYS A 6 -1.26 -20.87 -6.18
CA LYS A 6 -1.38 -20.68 -7.64
C LYS A 6 -2.53 -19.73 -7.97
N TYR A 7 -3.71 -19.96 -7.37
CA TYR A 7 -4.86 -19.09 -7.53
C TYR A 7 -4.57 -17.65 -7.12
N MET A 8 -3.84 -17.46 -6.00
CA MET A 8 -3.42 -16.11 -5.54
C MET A 8 -2.51 -15.44 -6.58
N ILE A 9 -1.51 -16.16 -7.11
CA ILE A 9 -0.61 -15.62 -8.15
C ILE A 9 -1.40 -15.25 -9.41
N ASP A 10 -2.35 -16.08 -9.83
CA ASP A 10 -3.17 -15.81 -11.01
C ASP A 10 -4.04 -14.56 -10.80
N LEU A 11 -4.69 -14.43 -9.65
CA LEU A 11 -5.46 -13.23 -9.32
C LEU A 11 -4.59 -11.96 -9.30
N LEU A 12 -3.36 -12.05 -8.79
CA LEU A 12 -2.43 -10.93 -8.82
C LEU A 12 -2.08 -10.54 -10.26
N ARG A 13 -1.80 -11.50 -11.12
CA ARG A 13 -1.53 -11.27 -12.55
C ARG A 13 -2.72 -10.63 -13.26
N GLU A 14 -3.91 -11.18 -13.10
CA GLU A 14 -5.15 -10.65 -13.69
C GLU A 14 -5.46 -9.22 -13.25
N ASN A 15 -5.02 -8.83 -12.06
CA ASN A 15 -5.25 -7.49 -11.52
C ASN A 15 -4.03 -6.56 -11.65
N GLY A 16 -3.02 -6.93 -12.45
CA GLY A 16 -1.81 -6.14 -12.71
C GLY A 16 -0.91 -6.02 -11.48
N GLY A 17 -0.89 -7.05 -10.65
CA GLY A 17 -0.06 -7.18 -9.46
C GLY A 17 1.12 -8.13 -9.64
N GLU A 18 1.64 -8.28 -10.87
CA GLU A 18 2.75 -9.21 -11.20
C GLU A 18 4.02 -8.95 -10.39
N ASN A 19 4.22 -7.69 -9.97
CA ASN A 19 5.38 -7.29 -9.19
C ASN A 19 5.21 -7.52 -7.67
N ILE A 20 4.03 -7.96 -7.22
CA ILE A 20 3.80 -8.22 -5.81
C ILE A 20 4.49 -9.52 -5.42
N LYS A 21 5.36 -9.44 -4.43
CA LYS A 21 6.08 -10.61 -3.91
C LYS A 21 5.18 -11.40 -2.97
N VAL A 22 5.08 -12.70 -3.20
CA VAL A 22 4.28 -13.60 -2.37
C VAL A 22 5.21 -14.50 -1.57
N PHE A 23 5.04 -14.49 -0.26
CA PHE A 23 5.79 -15.30 0.67
C PHE A 23 4.85 -16.20 1.46
N GLY A 24 5.35 -17.36 1.85
CA GLY A 24 4.60 -18.29 2.70
C GLY A 24 5.51 -19.06 3.63
N GLY A 25 4.89 -19.66 4.63
CA GLY A 25 5.53 -20.62 5.53
C GLY A 25 4.60 -21.78 5.72
N GLY A 26 5.14 -22.99 5.74
CA GLY A 26 4.31 -24.19 5.75
C GLY A 26 4.40 -25.05 6.99
N GLY A 27 5.25 -24.70 7.96
CA GLY A 27 5.41 -25.50 9.18
C GLY A 27 5.66 -27.01 8.93
N GLY A 28 6.25 -27.35 7.77
CA GLY A 28 6.45 -28.75 7.35
C GLY A 28 5.28 -29.40 6.62
N VAL A 29 4.16 -28.68 6.43
CA VAL A 29 3.00 -29.21 5.72
C VAL A 29 3.19 -29.14 4.19
N ILE A 30 3.95 -28.15 3.70
CA ILE A 30 4.30 -28.02 2.29
C ILE A 30 5.62 -28.77 2.06
N VAL A 31 5.57 -29.84 1.28
CA VAL A 31 6.73 -30.69 1.05
C VAL A 31 7.70 -30.08 0.02
N PRO A 32 9.00 -30.45 0.01
CA PRO A 32 10.00 -29.82 -0.85
C PRO A 32 9.66 -29.81 -2.36
N THR A 33 8.99 -30.84 -2.84
CA THR A 33 8.54 -30.91 -4.25
C THR A 33 7.48 -29.86 -4.56
N GLU A 34 6.54 -29.64 -3.64
CA GLU A 34 5.51 -28.59 -3.75
C GLU A 34 6.10 -27.20 -3.61
N ILE A 35 7.09 -27.02 -2.72
CA ILE A 35 7.82 -25.73 -2.59
C ILE A 35 8.47 -25.37 -3.94
N LYS A 36 9.14 -26.36 -4.56
CA LYS A 36 9.75 -26.14 -5.88
C LYS A 36 8.71 -25.77 -6.93
N GLU A 37 7.60 -26.51 -6.99
CA GLU A 37 6.50 -26.24 -7.90
C GLU A 37 5.91 -24.83 -7.71
N LEU A 38 5.73 -24.39 -6.46
CA LEU A 38 5.24 -23.06 -6.14
C LEU A 38 6.22 -21.95 -6.53
N HIS A 39 7.52 -22.17 -6.31
CA HIS A 39 8.55 -21.22 -6.75
C HIS A 39 8.57 -21.11 -8.28
N ASP A 40 8.52 -22.23 -8.99
CA ASP A 40 8.48 -22.27 -10.46
C ASP A 40 7.20 -21.58 -11.01
N TYR A 41 6.10 -21.60 -10.25
CA TYR A 41 4.85 -20.94 -10.60
C TYR A 41 4.85 -19.42 -10.38
N GLY A 42 5.71 -18.91 -9.49
CA GLY A 42 5.83 -17.49 -9.24
C GLY A 42 5.70 -17.05 -7.79
N VAL A 43 5.56 -17.99 -6.85
CA VAL A 43 5.68 -17.68 -5.42
C VAL A 43 7.13 -17.32 -5.12
N THR A 44 7.37 -16.18 -4.50
CA THR A 44 8.73 -15.66 -4.27
C THR A 44 9.53 -16.53 -3.32
N ARG A 45 8.93 -16.99 -2.24
CA ARG A 45 9.57 -17.87 -1.26
C ARG A 45 8.53 -18.57 -0.38
N ILE A 46 8.73 -19.87 -0.19
CA ILE A 46 8.09 -20.65 0.88
C ILE A 46 9.20 -21.04 1.85
N TYR A 47 9.08 -20.61 3.10
CA TYR A 47 10.04 -20.98 4.15
C TYR A 47 9.69 -22.34 4.73
N SER A 48 10.63 -23.26 4.62
CA SER A 48 10.53 -24.60 5.22
C SER A 48 10.96 -24.58 6.69
N PRO A 49 10.70 -25.67 7.45
CA PRO A 49 11.25 -25.81 8.79
C PRO A 49 12.78 -25.78 8.82
N GLU A 50 13.43 -26.31 7.79
CA GLU A 50 14.88 -26.27 7.62
C GLU A 50 15.38 -24.84 7.46
N ASP A 51 14.68 -24.01 6.65
CA ASP A 51 14.97 -22.59 6.55
C ASP A 51 14.89 -21.92 7.94
N GLY A 52 13.87 -22.27 8.73
CA GLY A 52 13.71 -21.77 10.09
C GLY A 52 14.87 -22.19 11.01
N ALA A 53 15.35 -23.42 10.89
CA ALA A 53 16.47 -23.92 11.68
C ALA A 53 17.80 -23.25 11.29
N VAL A 54 18.02 -22.98 10.01
CA VAL A 54 19.27 -22.40 9.49
C VAL A 54 19.31 -20.88 9.63
N LEU A 55 18.24 -20.20 9.22
CA LEU A 55 18.16 -18.73 9.18
C LEU A 55 17.72 -18.14 10.52
N GLY A 56 16.95 -18.88 11.31
CA GLY A 56 16.22 -18.34 12.44
C GLY A 56 15.19 -17.29 12.01
N LEU A 57 14.40 -16.80 12.95
CA LEU A 57 13.35 -15.80 12.66
C LEU A 57 13.94 -14.52 12.07
N GLN A 58 15.02 -14.03 12.65
CA GLN A 58 15.66 -12.79 12.17
C GLN A 58 16.20 -12.93 10.74
N GLY A 59 16.81 -14.08 10.42
CA GLY A 59 17.33 -14.34 9.07
C GLY A 59 16.22 -14.46 8.04
N MET A 60 15.09 -15.08 8.36
CA MET A 60 13.93 -15.14 7.48
C MET A 60 13.34 -13.74 7.22
N ILE A 61 13.24 -12.89 8.26
CA ILE A 61 12.78 -11.51 8.11
C ILE A 61 13.74 -10.73 7.21
N ASN A 62 15.03 -10.85 7.43
CA ASN A 62 16.05 -10.17 6.62
C ASN A 62 15.99 -10.60 5.14
N ASP A 63 15.84 -11.90 4.85
CA ASP A 63 15.68 -12.43 3.49
C ASP A 63 14.42 -11.85 2.81
N LEU A 64 13.29 -11.80 3.56
CA LEU A 64 12.04 -11.21 3.07
C LEU A 64 12.21 -9.74 2.73
N VAL A 65 12.78 -8.95 3.65
CA VAL A 65 13.03 -7.51 3.44
C VAL A 65 13.95 -7.29 2.24
N GLN A 66 15.05 -8.05 2.15
CA GLN A 66 16.00 -7.94 1.04
C GLN A 66 15.36 -8.25 -0.32
N ARG A 67 14.47 -9.24 -0.39
CA ARG A 67 13.73 -9.57 -1.62
C ARG A 67 12.68 -8.55 -2.00
N CYS A 68 12.19 -7.77 -1.04
CA CYS A 68 11.21 -6.70 -1.25
C CYS A 68 11.87 -5.33 -1.47
N ASP A 69 13.18 -5.21 -1.27
CA ASP A 69 13.92 -3.95 -1.41
C ASP A 69 14.19 -3.67 -2.90
N GLU A 70 13.15 -3.22 -3.58
CA GLU A 70 13.18 -2.84 -5.00
C GLU A 70 12.89 -1.35 -5.16
N ASP A 71 13.65 -0.69 -6.03
CA ASP A 71 13.40 0.71 -6.38
C ASP A 71 12.16 0.82 -7.28
N LEU A 72 11.07 1.29 -6.72
CA LEU A 72 9.81 1.55 -7.43
C LEU A 72 9.73 2.97 -8.02
N SER A 73 10.76 3.80 -7.88
CA SER A 73 10.76 5.19 -8.37
C SER A 73 10.60 5.30 -9.88
N GLY A 74 11.04 4.28 -10.63
CA GLY A 74 10.85 4.20 -12.08
C GLY A 74 9.38 4.12 -12.53
N ALA A 75 8.49 3.68 -11.65
CA ALA A 75 7.06 3.57 -11.92
C ALA A 75 6.26 4.85 -11.63
N VAL A 76 6.92 5.88 -11.08
CA VAL A 76 6.30 7.17 -10.77
C VAL A 76 6.11 7.98 -12.06
N PRO A 77 4.91 8.52 -12.37
CA PRO A 77 4.71 9.40 -13.53
C PRO A 77 5.67 10.59 -13.49
N LYS A 78 6.28 10.93 -14.62
CA LYS A 78 7.26 12.02 -14.72
C LYS A 78 6.70 13.18 -15.56
N GLY A 79 7.06 14.42 -15.16
CA GLY A 79 6.64 15.64 -15.82
C GLY A 79 5.26 16.13 -15.38
N ALA A 80 5.11 17.46 -15.32
CA ALA A 80 3.92 18.14 -14.79
C ALA A 80 2.62 17.72 -15.48
N ASP A 81 2.60 17.75 -16.81
CA ASP A 81 1.40 17.43 -17.59
C ASP A 81 0.97 15.98 -17.41
N THR A 82 1.93 15.04 -17.41
CA THR A 82 1.66 13.62 -17.21
C THR A 82 1.10 13.34 -15.81
N VAL A 83 1.67 13.97 -14.79
CA VAL A 83 1.21 13.84 -13.39
C VAL A 83 -0.21 14.37 -13.23
N VAL A 84 -0.49 15.55 -13.76
CA VAL A 84 -1.83 16.15 -13.69
C VAL A 84 -2.85 15.33 -14.49
N ALA A 85 -2.49 14.84 -15.67
CA ALA A 85 -3.37 13.98 -16.47
C ALA A 85 -3.68 12.66 -15.75
N ALA A 86 -2.67 12.03 -15.13
CA ALA A 86 -2.83 10.80 -14.36
C ALA A 86 -3.77 10.98 -13.15
N LEU A 87 -3.70 12.11 -12.45
CA LEU A 87 -4.65 12.43 -11.38
C LEU A 87 -6.07 12.62 -11.90
N LYS A 88 -6.23 13.33 -13.02
CA LYS A 88 -7.54 13.56 -13.62
C LYS A 88 -8.21 12.29 -14.15
N SER A 89 -7.44 11.28 -14.55
CA SER A 89 -7.97 10.00 -15.00
C SER A 89 -8.69 9.21 -13.91
N GLY A 90 -8.43 9.53 -12.62
CA GLY A 90 -8.99 8.81 -11.48
C GLY A 90 -8.34 7.46 -11.21
N ASP A 91 -7.19 7.18 -11.82
CA ASP A 91 -6.42 5.96 -11.58
C ASP A 91 -5.82 5.99 -10.16
N ARG A 92 -6.28 5.06 -9.31
CA ARG A 92 -5.84 4.95 -7.92
C ARG A 92 -4.37 4.55 -7.79
N ARG A 93 -3.84 3.79 -8.73
CA ARG A 93 -2.41 3.39 -8.73
C ARG A 93 -1.53 4.59 -9.07
N ALA A 94 -1.94 5.38 -10.08
CA ALA A 94 -1.25 6.61 -10.42
C ALA A 94 -1.25 7.59 -9.24
N LEU A 95 -2.39 7.75 -8.56
CA LEU A 95 -2.48 8.58 -7.36
C LEU A 95 -1.53 8.11 -6.27
N ALA A 96 -1.49 6.80 -5.95
CA ALA A 96 -0.60 6.25 -4.94
C ALA A 96 0.88 6.49 -5.29
N ARG A 97 1.27 6.27 -6.54
CA ARG A 97 2.64 6.52 -7.03
C ARG A 97 3.01 8.01 -6.96
N ILE A 98 2.09 8.89 -7.28
CA ILE A 98 2.31 10.34 -7.20
C ILE A 98 2.52 10.77 -5.74
N ILE A 99 1.73 10.25 -4.80
CA ILE A 99 1.90 10.51 -3.37
C ILE A 99 3.29 10.03 -2.91
N THR A 100 3.68 8.81 -3.27
CA THR A 100 5.02 8.26 -2.97
C THR A 100 6.12 9.14 -3.56
N GLY A 101 5.97 9.58 -4.81
CA GLY A 101 6.92 10.48 -5.46
C GLY A 101 7.06 11.83 -4.76
N LEU A 102 5.95 12.40 -4.27
CA LEU A 102 5.98 13.64 -3.48
C LEU A 102 6.69 13.46 -2.14
N GLU A 103 6.40 12.39 -1.42
CA GLU A 103 7.02 12.09 -0.13
C GLU A 103 8.52 11.82 -0.23
N ASN A 104 8.94 11.11 -1.27
CA ASN A 104 10.34 10.80 -1.54
C ASN A 104 11.11 11.94 -2.22
N GLY A 105 10.46 13.09 -2.48
CA GLY A 105 11.11 14.23 -3.13
C GLY A 105 11.49 13.98 -4.60
N ALA A 106 10.82 13.03 -5.27
CA ALA A 106 11.08 12.71 -6.67
C ALA A 106 10.59 13.78 -7.67
N TYR A 107 9.83 14.76 -7.21
CA TYR A 107 9.27 15.82 -8.03
C TYR A 107 9.92 17.18 -7.76
N GLY A 108 10.25 17.88 -8.84
CA GLY A 108 10.68 19.28 -8.82
C GLY A 108 9.54 20.25 -8.50
N ASP A 109 9.89 21.53 -8.41
CA ASP A 109 8.93 22.60 -8.10
C ASP A 109 7.93 22.85 -9.23
N ASP A 110 8.29 22.51 -10.46
CA ASP A 110 7.41 22.56 -11.64
C ASP A 110 6.20 21.64 -11.49
N VAL A 111 6.42 20.40 -11.08
CA VAL A 111 5.33 19.43 -10.83
C VAL A 111 4.49 19.86 -9.65
N LYS A 112 5.13 20.29 -8.55
CA LYS A 112 4.40 20.79 -7.37
C LYS A 112 3.52 21.99 -7.69
N ALA A 113 4.05 22.95 -8.46
CA ALA A 113 3.29 24.11 -8.91
C ALA A 113 2.11 23.72 -9.80
N ALA A 114 2.30 22.77 -10.73
CA ALA A 114 1.22 22.28 -11.58
C ALA A 114 0.12 21.57 -10.79
N LEU A 115 0.47 20.82 -9.77
CA LEU A 115 -0.50 20.17 -8.87
C LEU A 115 -1.31 21.20 -8.08
N ILE A 116 -0.66 22.23 -7.53
CA ILE A 116 -1.32 23.33 -6.82
C ILE A 116 -2.27 24.08 -7.78
N GLU A 117 -1.80 24.37 -9.00
CA GLU A 117 -2.61 25.05 -10.01
C GLU A 117 -3.83 24.21 -10.41
N ALA A 118 -3.64 22.90 -10.62
CA ALA A 118 -4.74 21.98 -10.95
C ALA A 118 -5.77 21.86 -9.82
N ALA A 119 -5.38 22.11 -8.58
CA ALA A 119 -6.27 22.13 -7.42
C ALA A 119 -7.01 23.46 -7.22
N LYS A 120 -6.51 24.56 -7.82
CA LYS A 120 -7.16 25.86 -7.73
C LYS A 120 -8.57 25.80 -8.32
N GLY A 121 -9.52 26.36 -7.59
CA GLY A 121 -10.93 26.40 -8.02
C GLY A 121 -11.73 25.14 -7.70
N LEU A 122 -11.10 24.07 -7.25
CA LEU A 122 -11.82 22.90 -6.74
C LEU A 122 -12.41 23.22 -5.36
N LYS A 123 -13.73 23.19 -5.27
CA LYS A 123 -14.45 23.38 -3.99
C LYS A 123 -14.80 22.00 -3.42
N VAL A 124 -13.84 21.37 -2.75
CA VAL A 124 -14.05 20.10 -2.07
C VAL A 124 -14.27 20.38 -0.58
N PRO A 125 -15.45 20.04 -0.02
CA PRO A 125 -15.66 20.17 1.42
C PRO A 125 -14.66 19.31 2.20
N ALA A 126 -14.06 19.88 3.24
CA ALA A 126 -13.17 19.17 4.14
C ALA A 126 -13.73 19.22 5.56
N LEU A 127 -13.89 18.05 6.18
CA LEU A 127 -14.27 17.91 7.58
C LEU A 127 -13.06 17.49 8.40
N GLY A 128 -12.65 18.33 9.34
CA GLY A 128 -11.61 18.02 10.31
C GLY A 128 -12.19 17.39 11.56
N ILE A 129 -11.68 16.21 11.96
CA ILE A 129 -12.04 15.53 13.20
C ILE A 129 -10.82 15.54 14.11
N THR A 130 -10.94 16.20 15.26
CA THR A 130 -9.86 16.30 16.27
C THR A 130 -10.38 15.96 17.63
N GLY A 131 -9.51 15.61 18.56
CA GLY A 131 -9.84 15.27 19.94
C GLY A 131 -8.72 14.43 20.59
N THR A 132 -8.86 14.24 21.89
CA THR A 132 -7.93 13.45 22.70
C THR A 132 -7.94 11.96 22.36
N GLY A 133 -6.97 11.20 22.86
CA GLY A 133 -6.97 9.73 22.80
C GLY A 133 -8.25 9.17 23.44
N GLY A 134 -8.81 8.12 22.86
CA GLY A 134 -10.03 7.48 23.37
C GLY A 134 -11.35 8.24 23.12
N ALA A 135 -11.32 9.43 22.53
CA ALA A 135 -12.53 10.24 22.28
C ALA A 135 -13.46 9.70 21.18
N GLY A 136 -13.17 8.54 20.61
CA GLY A 136 -14.01 7.91 19.58
C GLY A 136 -13.86 8.48 18.17
N LYS A 137 -12.78 9.22 17.86
CA LYS A 137 -12.55 9.82 16.53
C LYS A 137 -12.65 8.82 15.39
N SER A 138 -11.98 7.67 15.52
CA SER A 138 -11.98 6.63 14.49
C SER A 138 -13.38 6.03 14.30
N SER A 139 -14.08 5.76 15.40
CA SER A 139 -15.46 5.23 15.34
C SER A 139 -16.43 6.24 14.71
N LEU A 140 -16.27 7.52 15.01
CA LEU A 140 -17.06 8.58 14.36
C LEU A 140 -16.74 8.67 12.86
N THR A 141 -15.45 8.59 12.49
CA THR A 141 -15.04 8.61 11.08
C THR A 141 -15.64 7.44 10.32
N ASP A 142 -15.56 6.23 10.87
CA ASP A 142 -16.13 5.03 10.26
C ASP A 142 -17.65 5.15 10.05
N GLU A 143 -18.37 5.62 11.06
CA GLU A 143 -19.83 5.77 10.97
C GLU A 143 -20.19 6.87 9.96
N LEU A 144 -19.48 7.99 9.91
CA LEU A 144 -19.71 9.04 8.91
C LEU A 144 -19.49 8.52 7.50
N VAL A 145 -18.38 7.82 7.24
CA VAL A 145 -18.10 7.22 5.92
C VAL A 145 -19.18 6.22 5.54
N ARG A 146 -19.56 5.36 6.47
CA ARG A 146 -20.63 4.39 6.27
C ARG A 146 -21.94 5.08 5.89
N ARG A 147 -22.34 6.14 6.62
CA ARG A 147 -23.55 6.92 6.33
C ARG A 147 -23.49 7.57 4.96
N PHE A 148 -22.41 8.28 4.66
CA PHE A 148 -22.25 8.90 3.33
C PHE A 148 -22.33 7.89 2.19
N ARG A 149 -21.77 6.70 2.35
CA ARG A 149 -21.86 5.65 1.35
C ARG A 149 -23.31 5.15 1.18
N LEU A 150 -24.00 4.85 2.28
CA LEU A 150 -25.37 4.37 2.26
C LEU A 150 -26.35 5.43 1.72
N ASP A 151 -26.27 6.66 2.24
CA ASP A 151 -27.21 7.73 1.89
C ASP A 151 -27.05 8.22 0.45
N GLN A 152 -25.88 7.99 -0.15
CA GLN A 152 -25.55 8.42 -1.52
C GLN A 152 -25.35 7.24 -2.49
N ASP A 153 -25.75 6.04 -2.13
CA ASP A 153 -25.60 4.83 -2.97
C ASP A 153 -24.18 4.67 -3.56
N ASP A 154 -23.15 4.88 -2.74
CA ASP A 154 -21.74 4.85 -3.13
C ASP A 154 -21.33 5.81 -4.27
N LYS A 155 -22.14 6.83 -4.56
CA LYS A 155 -21.86 7.78 -5.65
C LYS A 155 -20.80 8.82 -5.30
N LEU A 156 -20.59 9.09 -3.99
CA LEU A 156 -19.57 10.03 -3.53
C LEU A 156 -18.18 9.39 -3.51
N LYS A 157 -17.20 10.14 -3.96
CA LYS A 157 -15.78 9.80 -3.74
C LYS A 157 -15.32 10.48 -2.45
N LEU A 158 -14.99 9.67 -1.45
CA LEU A 158 -14.50 10.12 -0.15
C LEU A 158 -13.01 9.82 -0.03
N ALA A 159 -12.26 10.78 0.50
CA ALA A 159 -10.86 10.59 0.88
C ALA A 159 -10.73 10.81 2.39
N ILE A 160 -10.01 9.93 3.05
CA ILE A 160 -9.66 10.04 4.47
C ILE A 160 -8.17 10.30 4.56
N ILE A 161 -7.78 11.40 5.19
CA ILE A 161 -6.40 11.74 5.47
C ILE A 161 -6.19 11.60 6.97
N SER A 162 -5.47 10.56 7.39
CA SER A 162 -5.14 10.32 8.79
C SER A 162 -3.76 10.87 9.10
N ILE A 163 -3.68 11.71 10.13
CA ILE A 163 -2.41 12.22 10.64
C ILE A 163 -2.08 11.43 11.90
N ASP A 164 -1.02 10.61 11.81
CA ASP A 164 -0.52 9.85 12.96
C ASP A 164 0.45 10.74 13.75
N PRO A 165 0.12 11.08 15.02
CA PRO A 165 0.98 11.90 15.87
C PRO A 165 2.16 11.11 16.48
N SER A 166 2.49 9.92 15.99
CA SER A 166 3.61 9.12 16.50
C SER A 166 4.94 9.83 16.32
N ARG A 167 5.83 9.72 17.34
CA ARG A 167 7.16 10.29 17.25
C ARG A 167 8.08 9.38 16.47
N LYS A 168 8.74 9.87 15.43
CA LYS A 168 9.73 9.14 14.65
C LYS A 168 10.85 8.50 15.49
N ARG A 169 11.19 9.09 16.65
CA ARG A 169 12.29 8.61 17.52
C ARG A 169 11.88 7.55 18.55
N THR A 170 10.64 7.49 18.96
CA THR A 170 10.21 6.62 20.06
C THR A 170 9.16 5.59 19.64
N GLY A 171 8.62 5.70 18.42
CA GLY A 171 7.55 4.82 17.94
C GLY A 171 6.24 4.90 18.74
N GLY A 172 6.17 5.80 19.73
CA GLY A 172 4.97 5.99 20.54
C GLY A 172 4.11 7.14 20.04
N ALA A 173 2.79 7.01 20.17
CA ALA A 173 1.85 8.08 19.87
C ALA A 173 2.05 9.26 20.83
N LEU A 174 1.94 10.48 20.30
CA LEU A 174 2.05 11.70 21.11
C LEU A 174 0.84 11.86 22.04
N LEU A 175 -0.29 11.31 21.62
CA LEU A 175 -1.57 11.37 22.31
C LEU A 175 -2.22 9.98 22.14
N GLY A 176 -1.75 9.03 22.93
CA GLY A 176 -2.09 7.61 22.91
C GLY A 176 -3.57 7.28 22.73
#